data_424cb03da155cf25c7edf7de31315012
#
_entry.id   424cb03da155cf25c7edf7de31315012
#
_cell.length_a   1.000
_cell.length_b   1.000
_cell.length_c   1.000
_cell.angle_alpha   90.00
_cell.angle_beta   90.00
_cell.angle_gamma   90.00
#
_symmetry.space_group_name_H-M   'P 1'
#
loop_
_entity.id
_entity.type
_entity.pdbx_description
1 polymer ?
#
loop_
_entity_poly.entity_id
_entity_poly.type
_entity_poly.pdbx_seq_one_letter_code
_entity_poly.pdbx_strand_id
1 'polypeptide(L)'
;MDASHTNIPHFHNDLGVPEIFLGSKEFMCIGAKPPFDHPHVFLDMGTDDDIICPYCSTYFRYKPTLRPGTAEPAECLWDDRSAAA
;
A
#
# COMPACT_ATOMS: atom_id res chain seq x y z
N MET A 1 1.00 4.38 23.73
CA MET A 1 0.46 4.24 22.40
C MET A 1 1.56 4.32 21.38
N ASP A 2 1.49 3.51 20.50
CA ASP A 2 2.56 3.38 19.55
C ASP A 2 2.19 4.08 18.25
N ALA A 3 2.82 5.21 17.99
CA ALA A 3 2.54 5.99 16.81
C ALA A 3 2.83 5.21 15.53
N SER A 4 3.71 4.23 15.60
CA SER A 4 4.07 3.48 14.40
C SER A 4 2.88 2.70 13.85
N HIS A 5 1.92 2.32 14.70
CA HIS A 5 0.74 1.60 14.22
C HIS A 5 -0.15 2.47 13.36
N THR A 6 -0.21 3.78 13.66
CA THR A 6 -1.05 4.68 12.90
C THR A 6 -0.37 5.19 11.65
N ASN A 7 0.94 4.90 11.51
CA ASN A 7 1.72 5.42 10.41
C ASN A 7 1.99 4.39 9.32
N ILE A 8 1.45 3.18 9.47
CA ILE A 8 1.61 2.17 8.43
C ILE A 8 0.75 2.56 7.24
N PRO A 9 1.34 2.79 6.07
CA PRO A 9 0.56 3.22 4.91
C PRO A 9 -0.31 2.09 4.38
N HIS A 10 -1.46 2.47 3.81
CA HIS A 10 -2.40 1.54 3.20
C HIS A 10 -2.48 1.86 1.72
N PHE A 11 -2.41 0.83 0.88
CA PHE A 11 -2.46 1.01 -0.56
C PHE A 11 -3.54 0.15 -1.18
N HIS A 12 -4.13 0.65 -2.26
CA HIS A 12 -5.17 -0.06 -3.01
C HIS A 12 -4.81 -0.05 -4.49
N ASN A 13 -5.50 -0.87 -5.26
CA ASN A 13 -5.29 -0.94 -6.70
C ASN A 13 -6.62 -0.77 -7.44
N ASP A 14 -7.36 0.30 -7.09
CA ASP A 14 -8.61 0.61 -7.78
C ASP A 14 -8.39 0.89 -9.27
N LEU A 15 -7.18 1.34 -9.62
CA LEU A 15 -6.85 1.63 -11.01
C LEU A 15 -6.69 0.36 -11.85
N GLY A 16 -6.45 -0.78 -11.21
CA GLY A 16 -6.23 -2.02 -11.92
C GLY A 16 -4.90 -2.09 -12.65
N VAL A 17 -3.87 -1.44 -12.11
CA VAL A 17 -2.55 -1.47 -12.73
C VAL A 17 -1.81 -2.76 -12.37
N PRO A 18 -0.90 -3.25 -13.23
CA PRO A 18 -0.20 -4.49 -12.95
C PRO A 18 0.82 -4.38 -11.82
N GLU A 19 1.38 -3.20 -11.60
CA GLU A 19 2.36 -3.02 -10.54
C GLU A 19 2.26 -1.63 -9.95
N ILE A 20 2.67 -1.52 -8.69
CA ILE A 20 2.67 -0.27 -7.95
C ILE A 20 4.04 -0.11 -7.30
N PHE A 21 4.64 1.05 -7.45
CA PHE A 21 5.90 1.37 -6.79
C PHE A 21 5.63 2.06 -5.46
N LEU A 22 6.38 1.69 -4.43
CA LEU A 22 6.19 2.21 -3.07
C LEU A 22 7.50 2.75 -2.52
N GLY A 23 7.38 3.78 -1.69
CA GLY A 23 8.52 4.29 -0.94
C GLY A 23 8.71 3.61 0.41
N SER A 24 7.93 2.57 0.69
CA SER A 24 8.00 1.83 1.96
C SER A 24 8.02 0.35 1.69
N LYS A 25 8.72 -0.40 2.55
CA LYS A 25 8.75 -1.86 2.45
C LYS A 25 7.72 -2.54 3.33
N GLU A 26 7.17 -1.83 4.30
CA GLU A 26 6.13 -2.33 5.21
C GLU A 26 4.88 -1.53 4.98
N PHE A 27 3.79 -2.20 4.68
CA PHE A 27 2.55 -1.52 4.33
C PHE A 27 1.37 -2.48 4.44
N MET A 28 0.16 -1.92 4.35
CA MET A 28 -1.06 -2.72 4.29
C MET A 28 -1.63 -2.64 2.89
N CYS A 29 -2.01 -3.79 2.35
CA CYS A 29 -2.71 -3.85 1.06
C CYS A 29 -4.19 -4.05 1.31
N ILE A 30 -5.02 -3.19 0.76
CA ILE A 30 -6.46 -3.32 0.91
C ILE A 30 -7.17 -3.69 -0.39
N GLY A 31 -6.46 -3.69 -1.50
CA GLY A 31 -6.96 -4.15 -2.78
C GLY A 31 -7.75 -3.11 -3.54
N ALA A 32 -8.84 -2.63 -2.97
CA ALA A 32 -9.70 -1.63 -3.56
C ALA A 32 -10.15 -0.68 -2.47
N LYS A 33 -10.73 0.45 -2.87
CA LYS A 33 -11.27 1.38 -1.89
C LYS A 33 -12.48 0.76 -1.20
N PRO A 34 -12.63 1.00 0.12
CA PRO A 34 -13.83 0.52 0.81
C PRO A 34 -15.10 1.04 0.14
N PRO A 35 -16.19 0.26 0.13
CA PRO A 35 -16.39 -1.01 0.83
C PRO A 35 -15.98 -2.25 0.02
N PHE A 36 -15.27 -2.09 -1.06
CA PHE A 36 -14.91 -3.20 -1.95
C PHE A 36 -13.54 -3.77 -1.66
N ASP A 37 -12.92 -3.36 -0.55
CA ASP A 37 -11.60 -3.81 -0.19
C ASP A 37 -11.61 -5.28 0.27
N HIS A 38 -10.50 -5.97 0.01
CA HIS A 38 -10.32 -7.30 0.59
C HIS A 38 -9.85 -7.13 2.03
N PRO A 39 -9.76 -8.22 2.82
CA PRO A 39 -9.20 -8.08 4.17
C PRO A 39 -7.85 -7.39 4.12
N HIS A 40 -7.64 -6.43 4.99
CA HIS A 40 -6.39 -5.68 5.02
C HIS A 40 -5.28 -6.63 5.44
N VAL A 41 -4.22 -6.70 4.63
CA VAL A 41 -3.12 -7.60 4.88
C VAL A 41 -1.82 -6.81 5.00
N PHE A 42 -1.08 -7.08 6.07
CA PHE A 42 0.23 -6.48 6.26
C PHE A 42 1.24 -7.20 5.38
N LEU A 43 1.99 -6.43 4.61
CA LEU A 43 3.03 -6.96 3.74
C LEU A 43 4.35 -6.31 4.09
N ASP A 44 5.40 -7.12 4.11
CA ASP A 44 6.75 -6.69 4.45
C ASP A 44 7.70 -7.30 3.43
N MET A 45 8.35 -6.45 2.64
CA MET A 45 9.29 -6.91 1.63
C MET A 45 10.58 -7.46 2.23
N GLY A 46 10.86 -7.14 3.50
CA GLY A 46 12.06 -7.61 4.15
C GLY A 46 13.31 -7.13 3.45
N THR A 47 14.18 -8.06 3.06
CA THR A 47 15.40 -7.73 2.33
C THR A 47 15.18 -7.69 0.81
N ASP A 48 13.99 -8.11 0.36
CA ASP A 48 13.64 -8.03 -1.06
C ASP A 48 13.13 -6.65 -1.39
N ASP A 49 13.04 -6.34 -2.67
CA ASP A 49 12.55 -5.06 -3.15
C ASP A 49 11.19 -5.20 -3.83
N ASP A 50 10.50 -6.33 -3.62
CA ASP A 50 9.19 -6.54 -4.21
C ASP A 50 8.41 -7.56 -3.41
N ILE A 51 7.09 -7.56 -3.62
CA ILE A 51 6.20 -8.53 -3.04
C ILE A 51 4.89 -8.53 -3.82
N ILE A 52 4.23 -9.69 -3.88
CA ILE A 52 2.93 -9.82 -4.53
C ILE A 52 1.87 -10.04 -3.45
N CYS A 53 0.79 -9.24 -3.50
CA CYS A 53 -0.29 -9.42 -2.55
C CYS A 53 -1.00 -10.75 -2.80
N PRO A 54 -1.15 -11.61 -1.78
CA PRO A 54 -1.77 -12.92 -1.97
C PRO A 54 -3.28 -12.85 -2.23
N TYR A 55 -3.92 -11.71 -1.94
CA TYR A 55 -5.35 -11.57 -2.16
C TYR A 55 -5.70 -11.01 -3.52
N CYS A 56 -5.02 -9.95 -3.95
CA CYS A 56 -5.39 -9.27 -5.19
C CYS A 56 -4.32 -9.41 -6.27
N SER A 57 -3.22 -10.06 -5.97
CA SER A 57 -2.13 -10.32 -6.91
C SER A 57 -1.45 -9.07 -7.45
N THR A 58 -1.67 -7.93 -6.81
CA THR A 58 -0.97 -6.70 -7.20
C THR A 58 0.50 -6.86 -6.86
N TYR A 59 1.36 -6.46 -7.80
CA TYR A 59 2.79 -6.55 -7.64
C TYR A 59 3.30 -5.23 -7.11
N PHE A 60 3.83 -5.23 -5.89
CA PHE A 60 4.38 -4.03 -5.25
C PHE A 60 5.90 -4.07 -5.33
N ARG A 61 6.49 -2.95 -5.71
CA ARG A 61 7.94 -2.84 -5.86
C ARG A 61 8.43 -1.63 -5.08
N TYR A 62 9.55 -1.81 -4.37
CA TYR A 62 10.15 -0.74 -3.60
C TYR A 62 10.95 0.18 -4.52
N LYS A 63 10.71 1.49 -4.38
CA LYS A 63 11.44 2.50 -5.16
C LYS A 63 12.05 3.48 -4.18
N PRO A 64 13.36 3.38 -3.93
CA PRO A 64 14.00 4.20 -2.88
C PRO A 64 13.96 5.71 -3.15
N THR A 65 13.69 6.12 -4.38
CA THR A 65 13.55 7.53 -4.69
C THR A 65 12.21 8.11 -4.27
N LEU A 66 11.23 7.26 -3.95
CA LEU A 66 9.95 7.72 -3.43
C LEU A 66 10.04 7.96 -1.93
N ARG A 67 9.29 8.96 -1.46
CA ARG A 67 9.24 9.22 -0.03
C ARG A 67 8.48 8.11 0.69
N PRO A 68 8.86 7.80 1.94
CA PRO A 68 8.12 6.80 2.70
C PRO A 68 6.63 7.14 2.77
N GLY A 69 5.79 6.12 2.62
CA GLY A 69 4.35 6.29 2.67
C GLY A 69 3.72 6.76 1.38
N THR A 70 4.49 6.88 0.30
CA THR A 70 3.94 7.31 -0.99
C THR A 70 3.97 6.17 -1.99
N ALA A 71 3.20 6.34 -3.06
CA ALA A 71 3.08 5.32 -4.10
C ALA A 71 3.12 5.98 -5.48
N GLU A 72 3.43 5.15 -6.47
CA GLU A 72 3.38 5.53 -7.87
C GLU A 72 2.61 4.43 -8.60
N PRO A 73 1.38 4.67 -9.06
CA PRO A 73 0.63 5.94 -9.09
C PRO A 73 0.24 6.42 -7.70
N ALA A 74 0.25 7.74 -7.53
CA ALA A 74 -0.04 8.33 -6.22
C ALA A 74 -1.45 8.03 -5.73
N GLU A 75 -2.38 7.81 -6.65
CA GLU A 75 -3.76 7.52 -6.32
C GLU A 75 -3.93 6.20 -5.56
N CYS A 76 -2.92 5.34 -5.58
CA CYS A 76 -3.00 4.06 -4.90
C CYS A 76 -2.84 4.18 -3.39
N LEU A 77 -2.46 5.35 -2.89
CA LEU A 77 -2.38 5.57 -1.46
C LEU A 77 -3.77 5.79 -0.89
N TRP A 78 -4.14 4.99 0.11
CA TRP A 78 -5.39 5.16 0.84
C TRP A 78 -5.10 5.94 2.12
N ASP A 79 -5.83 7.03 2.31
CA ASP A 79 -5.65 7.90 3.47
C ASP A 79 -7.00 8.09 4.15
N ASP A 80 -7.14 7.49 5.34
CA ASP A 80 -8.37 7.58 6.11
C ASP A 80 -8.76 9.01 6.43
N ARG A 81 -7.76 9.85 6.67
CA ARG A 81 -8.05 11.25 7.00
C ARG A 81 -8.62 11.99 5.81
N SER A 82 -8.13 11.67 4.61
CA SER A 82 -8.71 12.26 3.41
C SER A 82 -10.14 11.80 3.21
N ALA A 83 -10.40 10.53 3.49
CA ALA A 83 -11.75 10.00 3.36
C ALA A 83 -12.70 10.60 4.38
N ALA A 84 -12.21 10.91 5.57
CA ALA A 84 -13.02 11.50 6.62
C ALA A 84 -13.35 12.97 6.36
N ALA A 85 -12.52 13.62 5.58
CA ALA A 85 -12.75 15.02 5.29
C ALA A 85 -13.87 15.20 4.26
#